data_64e62cda2f2c8fe5028ef8cabf9d224c
#
_entry.id   64e62cda2f2c8fe5028ef8cabf9d224c
#
_cell.length_a   1.000
_cell.length_b   1.000
_cell.length_c   1.000
_cell.angle_alpha   90.00
_cell.angle_beta   90.00
_cell.angle_gamma   90.00
#
_symmetry.space_group_name_H-M   'P 1'
#
loop_
_entity.id
_entity.type
_entity.pdbx_description
1 polymer ?
#
loop_
_entity_poly.entity_id
_entity_poly.type
_entity_poly.pdbx_seq_one_letter_code
_entity_poly.pdbx_strand_id
1 'polypeptide(L)'
;MKDQIPNLLDLSSSKLPLEVEKENILIIIEFPQFFIPKFQGISGIDLRVIKELEIYNLQPNKYLHFGRDLELPIKDTLDFKAIESCSIDLKKNIWDPASLNTFWFELVNGAYGDVYRAKALMNLPDGRYILFNWIVTQKGSQYQTLNQVAPLNGRPERHSEIVIQGKNLNFQLIKSTINNCLLSDAVLDHHQATLRNSQLQTSRN
;
A
#
# COMPACT_ATOMS: atom_id res chain seq x y z
N MET A 1 -8.41 -0.40 16.58
CA MET A 1 -9.87 -0.55 16.42
C MET A 1 -10.46 -1.65 17.31
N LYS A 2 -9.89 -2.86 17.35
CA LYS A 2 -10.38 -3.95 18.25
C LYS A 2 -10.49 -3.55 19.72
N ASP A 3 -9.55 -2.78 20.22
CA ASP A 3 -9.51 -2.33 21.63
C ASP A 3 -10.53 -1.23 21.96
N GLN A 4 -11.19 -0.67 20.96
CA GLN A 4 -12.16 0.44 21.12
C GLN A 4 -13.61 0.01 20.88
N ILE A 5 -13.82 -1.13 20.25
CA ILE A 5 -15.14 -1.67 19.96
C ILE A 5 -15.20 -3.10 20.52
N PRO A 6 -15.75 -3.29 21.72
CA PRO A 6 -15.97 -4.64 22.24
C PRO A 6 -16.89 -5.40 21.30
N ASN A 7 -16.58 -6.66 21.00
CA ASN A 7 -17.30 -7.53 20.07
C ASN A 7 -17.02 -7.30 18.57
N LEU A 8 -15.97 -6.53 18.19
CA LEU A 8 -15.54 -6.46 16.80
C LEU A 8 -14.86 -7.77 16.41
N LEU A 9 -15.43 -8.48 15.42
CA LEU A 9 -14.84 -9.66 14.81
C LEU A 9 -14.17 -9.26 13.50
N ASP A 10 -12.90 -9.62 13.34
CA ASP A 10 -12.18 -9.49 12.08
C ASP A 10 -12.44 -10.74 11.22
N LEU A 11 -13.19 -10.56 10.13
CA LEU A 11 -13.58 -11.61 9.20
C LEU A 11 -12.76 -11.57 7.90
N SER A 12 -11.71 -10.74 7.82
CA SER A 12 -10.91 -10.57 6.60
C SER A 12 -10.24 -11.85 6.10
N SER A 13 -10.04 -12.83 6.98
CA SER A 13 -9.44 -14.15 6.67
C SER A 13 -10.39 -15.33 6.85
N SER A 14 -11.64 -15.09 7.23
CA SER A 14 -12.60 -16.13 7.59
C SER A 14 -13.77 -16.14 6.61
N LYS A 15 -14.31 -17.32 6.32
CA LYS A 15 -15.63 -17.41 5.70
C LYS A 15 -16.66 -16.85 6.68
N LEU A 16 -17.57 -16.02 6.18
CA LEU A 16 -18.71 -15.55 6.99
C LEU A 16 -19.41 -16.74 7.65
N PRO A 17 -19.60 -16.72 8.98
CA PRO A 17 -20.33 -17.77 9.64
C PRO A 17 -21.77 -17.80 9.08
N LEU A 18 -22.19 -18.98 8.61
CA LEU A 18 -23.50 -19.20 7.98
C LEU A 18 -24.70 -19.06 8.95
N GLU A 19 -24.44 -19.03 10.26
CA GLU A 19 -25.46 -19.05 11.32
C GLU A 19 -25.35 -17.81 12.23
N VAL A 20 -25.34 -16.63 11.65
CA VAL A 20 -25.42 -15.41 12.46
C VAL A 20 -26.89 -14.99 12.49
N GLU A 21 -27.49 -14.95 13.67
CA GLU A 21 -28.83 -14.37 13.85
C GLU A 21 -28.85 -12.97 13.27
N LYS A 22 -29.69 -12.75 12.25
CA LYS A 22 -29.66 -11.57 11.39
C LYS A 22 -30.11 -10.27 12.08
N GLU A 23 -30.52 -10.34 13.31
CA GLU A 23 -31.02 -9.19 14.07
C GLU A 23 -29.88 -8.59 14.89
N ASN A 24 -29.59 -7.30 14.67
CA ASN A 24 -28.61 -6.50 15.38
C ASN A 24 -27.12 -6.70 15.02
N ILE A 25 -26.81 -7.04 13.76
CA ILE A 25 -25.44 -7.15 13.29
C ILE A 25 -25.11 -5.97 12.39
N LEU A 26 -23.99 -5.32 12.68
CA LEU A 26 -23.37 -4.34 11.79
C LEU A 26 -22.19 -4.99 11.07
N ILE A 27 -22.31 -5.19 9.78
CA ILE A 27 -21.20 -5.64 8.92
C ILE A 27 -20.59 -4.40 8.27
N ILE A 28 -19.31 -4.16 8.55
CA ILE A 28 -18.54 -3.09 7.91
C ILE A 28 -17.58 -3.75 6.93
N ILE A 29 -17.74 -3.41 5.66
CA ILE A 29 -16.85 -3.87 4.60
C ILE A 29 -16.00 -2.69 4.14
N GLU A 30 -14.70 -2.75 4.38
CA GLU A 30 -13.75 -1.75 3.92
C GLU A 30 -13.16 -2.20 2.58
N PHE A 31 -13.38 -1.38 1.55
CA PHE A 31 -12.69 -1.54 0.27
C PHE A 31 -11.60 -0.48 0.14
N PRO A 32 -10.33 -0.85 0.15
CA PRO A 32 -9.26 0.08 -0.13
C PRO A 32 -9.35 0.53 -1.61
N GLN A 33 -9.82 1.75 -1.83
CA GLN A 33 -9.84 2.34 -3.15
C GLN A 33 -8.48 2.99 -3.43
N PHE A 34 -7.72 2.39 -4.34
CA PHE A 34 -6.46 2.95 -4.82
C PHE A 34 -6.64 3.99 -5.93
N PHE A 35 -7.80 4.02 -6.56
CA PHE A 35 -8.13 4.94 -7.63
C PHE A 35 -9.50 5.55 -7.36
N ILE A 36 -9.66 6.82 -7.74
CA ILE A 36 -10.99 7.42 -7.84
C ILE A 36 -11.76 6.61 -8.88
N PRO A 37 -12.83 5.90 -8.52
CA PRO A 37 -13.57 5.12 -9.49
C PRO A 37 -14.07 6.06 -10.58
N LYS A 38 -13.83 5.73 -11.84
CA LYS A 38 -14.51 6.37 -12.95
C LYS A 38 -15.96 5.92 -12.85
N PHE A 39 -16.79 6.73 -12.23
CA PHE A 39 -18.18 6.42 -11.98
C PHE A 39 -18.94 6.22 -13.29
N GLN A 40 -19.36 5.02 -13.53
CA GLN A 40 -20.41 4.69 -14.48
C GLN A 40 -21.41 3.79 -13.76
N GLY A 41 -22.32 4.38 -13.00
CA GLY A 41 -23.39 3.63 -12.36
C GLY A 41 -24.25 4.50 -11.46
N ILE A 42 -25.52 4.14 -11.35
CA ILE A 42 -26.58 4.88 -10.67
C ILE A 42 -26.30 5.14 -9.18
N SER A 43 -25.41 4.34 -8.57
CA SER A 43 -25.12 4.41 -7.11
C SER A 43 -23.72 4.92 -6.77
N GLY A 44 -22.85 5.17 -7.76
CA GLY A 44 -21.47 5.60 -7.52
C GLY A 44 -20.61 4.58 -6.77
N ILE A 45 -20.97 3.30 -6.81
CA ILE A 45 -20.24 2.20 -6.16
C ILE A 45 -19.43 1.48 -7.23
N ASP A 46 -18.20 1.10 -6.87
CA ASP A 46 -17.35 0.30 -7.75
C ASP A 46 -18.05 -1.03 -8.08
N LEU A 47 -18.16 -1.36 -9.36
CA LEU A 47 -18.78 -2.61 -9.82
C LEU A 47 -18.11 -3.88 -9.22
N ARG A 48 -16.85 -3.79 -8.84
CA ARG A 48 -16.14 -4.88 -8.16
C ARG A 48 -16.74 -5.15 -6.78
N VAL A 49 -17.08 -4.08 -6.05
CA VAL A 49 -17.74 -4.18 -4.74
C VAL A 49 -19.10 -4.86 -4.89
N ILE A 50 -19.88 -4.45 -5.88
CA ILE A 50 -21.20 -5.04 -6.15
C ILE A 50 -21.07 -6.54 -6.43
N LYS A 51 -20.13 -6.93 -7.29
CA LYS A 51 -19.88 -8.35 -7.61
C LYS A 51 -19.47 -9.17 -6.40
N GLU A 52 -18.58 -8.65 -5.55
CA GLU A 52 -18.18 -9.33 -4.31
C GLU A 52 -19.35 -9.50 -3.36
N LEU A 53 -20.19 -8.47 -3.21
CA LEU A 53 -21.39 -8.58 -2.37
C LEU A 53 -22.38 -9.62 -2.91
N GLU A 54 -22.53 -9.72 -4.23
CA GLU A 54 -23.37 -10.75 -4.88
C GLU A 54 -22.84 -12.16 -4.60
N ILE A 55 -21.52 -12.38 -4.70
CA ILE A 55 -20.87 -13.68 -4.40
C ILE A 55 -21.22 -14.15 -2.99
N TYR A 56 -21.27 -13.24 -2.02
CA TYR A 56 -21.58 -13.56 -0.63
C TYR A 56 -23.08 -13.45 -0.30
N ASN A 57 -23.92 -13.18 -1.31
CA ASN A 57 -25.36 -12.95 -1.15
C ASN A 57 -25.69 -11.88 -0.08
N LEU A 58 -24.89 -10.80 -0.06
CA LEU A 58 -25.06 -9.68 0.86
C LEU A 58 -25.77 -8.53 0.17
N GLN A 59 -26.82 -8.02 0.82
CA GLN A 59 -27.54 -6.82 0.39
C GLN A 59 -27.32 -5.71 1.43
N PRO A 60 -26.43 -4.76 1.16
CA PRO A 60 -26.16 -3.67 2.09
C PRO A 60 -27.40 -2.75 2.24
N ASN A 61 -27.72 -2.43 3.46
CA ASN A 61 -28.80 -1.49 3.77
C ASN A 61 -28.37 -0.04 3.48
N LYS A 62 -27.06 0.24 3.54
CA LYS A 62 -26.51 1.57 3.33
C LYS A 62 -25.09 1.50 2.81
N TYR A 63 -24.76 2.36 1.87
CA TYR A 63 -23.41 2.62 1.43
C TYR A 63 -22.94 3.97 1.98
N LEU A 64 -21.74 4.01 2.51
CA LEU A 64 -21.11 5.22 3.01
C LEU A 64 -19.79 5.43 2.26
N HIS A 65 -19.67 6.57 1.62
CA HIS A 65 -18.41 7.00 1.01
C HIS A 65 -17.72 7.98 1.95
N PHE A 66 -16.62 7.56 2.52
CA PHE A 66 -15.79 8.46 3.32
C PHE A 66 -15.27 9.60 2.44
N GLY A 67 -15.48 10.83 2.90
CA GLY A 67 -15.11 12.05 2.19
C GLY A 67 -16.17 12.60 1.21
N ARG A 68 -17.29 11.90 1.00
CA ARG A 68 -18.43 12.41 0.22
C ARG A 68 -19.71 12.48 1.02
N ASP A 69 -20.08 11.40 1.68
CA ASP A 69 -21.38 11.23 2.32
C ASP A 69 -21.34 11.47 3.83
N LEU A 70 -20.14 11.51 4.40
CA LEU A 70 -19.89 11.84 5.80
C LEU A 70 -19.10 13.14 5.88
N GLU A 71 -19.67 14.15 6.49
CA GLU A 71 -18.87 15.25 7.02
C GLU A 71 -18.05 14.69 8.18
N LEU A 72 -16.75 14.59 7.97
CA LEU A 72 -15.84 14.26 9.05
C LEU A 72 -15.86 15.39 10.07
N PRO A 73 -15.86 15.09 11.38
CA PRO A 73 -15.88 16.12 12.39
C PRO A 73 -14.69 17.08 12.18
N ILE A 74 -14.98 18.37 12.30
CA ILE A 74 -14.08 19.52 12.01
C ILE A 74 -12.70 19.42 12.72
N LYS A 75 -12.53 18.51 13.66
CA LYS A 75 -11.26 18.24 14.34
C LYS A 75 -10.25 17.44 13.52
N ASP A 76 -10.68 16.74 12.49
CA ASP A 76 -9.78 16.07 11.57
C ASP A 76 -9.48 17.00 10.41
N THR A 77 -8.30 17.53 10.44
CA THR A 77 -7.73 18.43 9.42
C THR A 77 -7.58 17.78 8.03
N LEU A 78 -8.15 16.61 7.82
CA LEU A 78 -8.16 15.88 6.56
C LEU A 78 -9.28 16.41 5.65
N ASP A 79 -9.02 17.53 5.00
CA ASP A 79 -9.83 17.96 3.86
C ASP A 79 -9.52 17.06 2.65
N PHE A 80 -10.32 16.02 2.47
CA PHE A 80 -10.16 15.05 1.38
C PHE A 80 -10.33 15.68 -0.02
N LYS A 81 -10.98 16.85 -0.12
CA LYS A 81 -11.12 17.55 -1.40
C LYS A 81 -9.80 18.15 -1.90
N ALA A 82 -8.86 18.37 -1.00
CA ALA A 82 -7.56 18.94 -1.31
C ALA A 82 -6.42 17.89 -1.25
N ILE A 83 -6.74 16.59 -1.17
CA ILE A 83 -5.71 15.56 -1.18
C ILE A 83 -5.13 15.41 -2.59
N GLU A 84 -3.84 15.60 -2.65
CA GLU A 84 -3.02 15.30 -3.82
C GLU A 84 -2.61 13.83 -3.80
N SER A 85 -2.47 13.24 -4.99
CA SER A 85 -1.98 11.87 -5.14
C SER A 85 -0.85 11.83 -6.15
N CYS A 86 0.26 11.23 -5.75
CA CYS A 86 1.43 10.98 -6.58
C CYS A 86 1.56 9.46 -6.76
N SER A 87 1.45 9.00 -8.00
CA SER A 87 1.74 7.61 -8.37
C SER A 87 2.96 7.59 -9.28
N ILE A 88 3.96 6.79 -8.93
CA ILE A 88 5.20 6.64 -9.70
C ILE A 88 5.38 5.16 -10.00
N ASP A 89 5.33 4.84 -11.28
CA ASP A 89 5.69 3.52 -11.79
C ASP A 89 7.21 3.38 -11.77
N LEU A 90 7.69 2.47 -10.93
CA LEU A 90 9.09 2.13 -10.77
C LEU A 90 9.53 1.01 -11.72
N LYS A 91 8.59 0.42 -12.45
CA LYS A 91 8.83 -0.67 -13.39
C LYS A 91 9.63 -1.81 -12.74
N LYS A 92 10.76 -2.18 -13.36
CA LYS A 92 11.70 -3.22 -12.90
C LYS A 92 12.84 -2.67 -12.04
N ASN A 93 12.78 -1.39 -11.67
CA ASN A 93 13.85 -0.77 -10.93
C ASN A 93 13.99 -1.37 -9.53
N ILE A 94 15.22 -1.37 -9.06
CA ILE A 94 15.62 -1.93 -7.77
C ILE A 94 16.16 -0.80 -6.91
N TRP A 95 15.72 -0.77 -5.68
CA TRP A 95 16.16 0.21 -4.70
C TRP A 95 17.50 -0.14 -4.08
N ASP A 96 18.33 0.86 -3.84
CA ASP A 96 19.40 0.74 -2.86
C ASP A 96 18.78 0.67 -1.46
N PRO A 97 19.05 -0.40 -0.66
CA PRO A 97 18.40 -0.56 0.64
C PRO A 97 18.66 0.56 1.63
N ALA A 98 19.87 1.14 1.62
CA ALA A 98 20.22 2.23 2.52
C ALA A 98 19.48 3.52 2.15
N SER A 99 19.48 3.86 0.87
CA SER A 99 18.76 5.01 0.33
C SER A 99 17.24 4.86 0.50
N LEU A 100 16.70 3.65 0.36
CA LEU A 100 15.28 3.37 0.61
C LEU A 100 14.88 3.70 2.05
N ASN A 101 15.66 3.28 3.03
CA ASN A 101 15.38 3.57 4.43
C ASN A 101 15.38 5.09 4.71
N THR A 102 16.35 5.80 4.16
CA THR A 102 16.43 7.27 4.30
C THR A 102 15.25 7.95 3.63
N PHE A 103 14.96 7.62 2.37
CA PHE A 103 13.83 8.17 1.63
C PHE A 103 12.50 7.92 2.36
N TRP A 104 12.26 6.68 2.81
CA TRP A 104 11.03 6.34 3.50
C TRP A 104 10.87 7.10 4.82
N PHE A 105 11.97 7.22 5.58
CA PHE A 105 11.99 8.03 6.79
C PHE A 105 11.66 9.50 6.52
N GLU A 106 12.30 10.10 5.52
CA GLU A 106 12.05 11.48 5.11
C GLU A 106 10.60 11.68 4.65
N LEU A 107 10.08 10.74 3.85
CA LEU A 107 8.72 10.78 3.32
C LEU A 107 7.67 10.82 4.44
N VAL A 108 7.77 9.93 5.42
CA VAL A 108 6.78 9.83 6.49
C VAL A 108 6.95 10.91 7.57
N ASN A 109 8.08 11.60 7.58
CA ASN A 109 8.34 12.73 8.47
C ASN A 109 8.16 14.11 7.81
N GLY A 110 7.56 14.15 6.62
CA GLY A 110 7.11 15.39 6.01
C GLY A 110 8.15 16.16 5.20
N ALA A 111 9.30 15.56 4.86
CA ALA A 111 10.32 16.24 4.06
C ALA A 111 9.83 16.62 2.65
N TYR A 112 8.81 15.98 2.16
CA TYR A 112 8.25 16.16 0.81
C TYR A 112 6.82 16.72 0.81
N GLY A 113 6.33 17.21 1.96
CA GLY A 113 4.98 17.71 2.16
C GLY A 113 4.23 16.92 3.24
N ASP A 114 2.97 17.25 3.45
CA ASP A 114 2.12 16.62 4.46
C ASP A 114 1.59 15.28 3.94
N VAL A 115 2.36 14.22 4.09
CA VAL A 115 1.96 12.88 3.65
C VAL A 115 0.93 12.30 4.62
N TYR A 116 -0.17 11.79 4.11
CA TYR A 116 -1.21 11.13 4.89
C TYR A 116 -1.20 9.63 4.72
N ARG A 117 -0.81 9.16 3.55
CA ARG A 117 -0.68 7.74 3.24
C ARG A 117 0.42 7.52 2.22
N ALA A 118 1.19 6.48 2.40
CA ALA A 118 2.14 6.00 1.42
C ALA A 118 2.05 4.47 1.31
N LYS A 119 1.98 3.98 0.08
CA LYS A 119 2.08 2.55 -0.23
C LYS A 119 3.09 2.34 -1.33
N ALA A 120 3.87 1.28 -1.21
CA ALA A 120 4.82 0.93 -2.24
C ALA A 120 5.05 -0.57 -2.36
N LEU A 121 5.21 -1.02 -3.59
CA LEU A 121 5.73 -2.33 -3.95
C LEU A 121 7.14 -2.15 -4.48
N MET A 122 8.12 -2.71 -3.80
CA MET A 122 9.52 -2.42 -4.06
C MET A 122 10.35 -3.68 -4.27
N ASN A 123 11.22 -3.63 -5.27
CA ASN A 123 12.21 -4.66 -5.54
C ASN A 123 13.53 -4.34 -4.83
N LEU A 124 14.13 -5.32 -4.17
CA LEU A 124 15.44 -5.23 -3.54
C LEU A 124 16.49 -6.04 -4.28
N PRO A 125 17.79 -5.72 -4.12
CA PRO A 125 18.89 -6.40 -4.86
C PRO A 125 19.05 -7.87 -4.49
N ASP A 126 18.57 -8.29 -3.33
CA ASP A 126 18.57 -9.68 -2.87
C ASP A 126 17.38 -10.51 -3.39
N GLY A 127 16.63 -9.97 -4.33
CA GLY A 127 15.48 -10.63 -4.95
C GLY A 127 14.18 -10.49 -4.17
N ARG A 128 14.21 -9.98 -2.95
CA ARG A 128 12.97 -9.78 -2.17
C ARG A 128 12.07 -8.74 -2.81
N TYR A 129 10.77 -8.94 -2.59
CA TYR A 129 9.71 -8.03 -2.98
C TYR A 129 8.98 -7.58 -1.73
N ILE A 130 8.96 -6.29 -1.47
CA ILE A 130 8.45 -5.75 -0.21
C ILE A 130 7.28 -4.82 -0.47
N LEU A 131 6.21 -5.05 0.27
CA LEU A 131 5.10 -4.11 0.40
C LEU A 131 5.36 -3.21 1.61
N PHE A 132 5.45 -1.92 1.35
CA PHE A 132 5.43 -0.88 2.39
C PHE A 132 4.05 -0.28 2.49
N ASN A 133 3.62 0.00 3.71
CA ASN A 133 2.37 0.70 3.98
C ASN A 133 2.56 1.62 5.18
N TRP A 134 2.13 2.86 5.03
CA TRP A 134 2.13 3.85 6.09
C TRP A 134 0.87 4.70 6.03
N ILE A 135 0.32 5.03 7.18
CA ILE A 135 -0.83 5.91 7.34
C ILE A 135 -0.55 6.82 8.52
N VAL A 136 -0.81 8.12 8.38
CA VAL A 136 -0.53 9.14 9.39
C VAL A 136 -1.16 8.87 10.77
N THR A 137 -2.28 8.16 10.81
CA THR A 137 -3.00 7.80 12.04
C THR A 137 -2.43 6.59 12.77
N GLN A 138 -1.46 5.89 12.19
CA GLN A 138 -0.84 4.70 12.76
C GLN A 138 0.61 4.97 13.16
N LYS A 139 1.03 4.41 14.28
CA LYS A 139 2.44 4.49 14.69
C LYS A 139 3.31 3.60 13.81
N GLY A 140 4.31 4.21 13.21
CA GLY A 140 5.33 3.51 12.43
C GLY A 140 4.86 3.05 11.06
N SER A 141 5.82 2.59 10.28
CA SER A 141 5.60 2.01 8.96
C SER A 141 5.43 0.50 9.09
N GLN A 142 4.50 -0.05 8.32
CA GLN A 142 4.34 -1.49 8.18
C GLN A 142 5.03 -1.92 6.89
N TYR A 143 5.76 -3.02 6.94
CA TYR A 143 6.32 -3.64 5.75
C TYR A 143 6.14 -5.15 5.80
N GLN A 144 5.92 -5.73 4.65
CA GLN A 144 5.72 -7.17 4.48
C GLN A 144 6.57 -7.67 3.32
N THR A 145 7.40 -8.65 3.57
CA THR A 145 8.07 -9.37 2.49
C THR A 145 7.07 -10.31 1.84
N LEU A 146 6.91 -10.17 0.54
CA LEU A 146 6.02 -11.01 -0.25
C LEU A 146 6.73 -12.32 -0.63
N ASN A 147 5.97 -13.40 -0.81
CA ASN A 147 6.50 -14.74 -1.07
C ASN A 147 7.15 -14.91 -2.46
N GLN A 148 7.29 -13.83 -3.22
CA GLN A 148 7.90 -13.82 -4.54
C GLN A 148 9.34 -13.34 -4.45
N VAL A 149 10.27 -14.28 -4.43
CA VAL A 149 11.71 -13.96 -4.50
C VAL A 149 12.18 -14.10 -5.95
N ALA A 150 12.79 -13.04 -6.48
CA ALA A 150 13.35 -13.05 -7.83
C ALA A 150 14.76 -13.69 -7.84
N PRO A 151 15.15 -14.34 -8.93
CA PRO A 151 16.53 -14.78 -9.12
C PRO A 151 17.51 -13.60 -9.05
N LEU A 152 18.72 -13.86 -8.53
CA LEU A 152 19.79 -12.87 -8.47
C LEU A 152 20.49 -12.75 -9.85
N ASN A 153 19.74 -12.41 -10.87
CA ASN A 153 20.18 -12.34 -12.25
C ASN A 153 19.53 -11.15 -12.97
N GLY A 154 19.96 -9.95 -12.61
CA GLY A 154 19.46 -8.73 -13.17
C GLY A 154 18.15 -8.25 -12.55
N ARG A 155 17.37 -7.49 -13.32
CA ARG A 155 16.11 -6.89 -12.88
C ARG A 155 14.96 -7.87 -13.02
N PRO A 156 14.07 -7.97 -11.99
CA PRO A 156 12.93 -8.88 -12.05
C PRO A 156 11.86 -8.40 -13.04
N GLU A 157 11.16 -9.36 -13.65
CA GLU A 157 10.04 -9.12 -14.56
C GLU A 157 8.72 -8.89 -13.80
N ARG A 158 8.74 -8.10 -12.76
CA ARG A 158 7.56 -7.79 -11.96
C ARG A 158 7.41 -6.28 -11.74
N HIS A 159 6.18 -5.86 -11.59
CA HIS A 159 5.81 -4.49 -11.39
C HIS A 159 6.27 -3.99 -10.02
N SER A 160 6.72 -2.75 -9.96
CA SER A 160 6.92 -2.02 -8.72
C SER A 160 6.41 -0.59 -8.86
N GLU A 161 5.86 -0.05 -7.79
CA GLU A 161 5.25 1.26 -7.78
C GLU A 161 5.25 1.87 -6.40
N ILE A 162 5.12 3.18 -6.34
CA ILE A 162 4.84 3.92 -5.11
C ILE A 162 3.67 4.88 -5.33
N VAL A 163 2.74 4.87 -4.38
CA VAL A 163 1.61 5.79 -4.33
C VAL A 163 1.67 6.57 -3.02
N ILE A 164 1.67 7.89 -3.13
CA ILE A 164 1.75 8.83 -2.02
C ILE A 164 0.54 9.75 -2.08
N GLN A 165 -0.13 9.92 -0.97
CA GLN A 165 -1.30 10.80 -0.84
C GLN A 165 -1.07 11.77 0.32
N GLY A 166 -1.41 13.05 0.10
CA GLY A 166 -1.16 14.09 1.09
C GLY A 166 -1.53 15.48 0.61
N LYS A 167 -0.95 16.49 1.24
CA LYS A 167 -1.10 17.90 0.86
C LYS A 167 0.26 18.54 0.65
N ASN A 168 0.31 19.56 -0.21
CA ASN A 168 1.52 20.31 -0.50
C ASN A 168 2.70 19.42 -0.91
N LEU A 169 2.40 18.34 -1.65
CA LEU A 169 3.41 17.36 -2.04
C LEU A 169 4.37 17.95 -3.08
N ASN A 170 5.65 17.91 -2.80
CA ASN A 170 6.69 18.28 -3.76
C ASN A 170 6.98 17.13 -4.72
N PHE A 171 6.13 16.94 -5.74
CA PHE A 171 6.25 15.85 -6.73
C PHE A 171 7.59 15.81 -7.45
N GLN A 172 8.17 16.96 -7.74
CA GLN A 172 9.46 17.06 -8.42
C GLN A 172 10.57 16.50 -7.53
N LEU A 173 10.59 16.91 -6.27
CA LEU A 173 11.58 16.45 -5.29
C LEU A 173 11.40 14.96 -5.00
N ILE A 174 10.18 14.50 -4.79
CA ILE A 174 9.87 13.06 -4.61
C ILE A 174 10.46 12.25 -5.76
N LYS A 175 10.14 12.63 -7.00
CA LYS A 175 10.57 11.90 -8.20
C LYS A 175 12.09 11.93 -8.37
N SER A 176 12.74 13.07 -8.16
CA SER A 176 14.19 13.17 -8.27
C SER A 176 14.92 12.36 -7.21
N THR A 177 14.44 12.40 -5.96
CA THR A 177 15.01 11.60 -4.86
C THR A 177 14.85 10.10 -5.13
N ILE A 178 13.66 9.66 -5.55
CA ILE A 178 13.45 8.26 -5.92
C ILE A 178 14.45 7.81 -6.98
N ASN A 179 14.61 8.58 -8.07
CA ASN A 179 15.55 8.23 -9.14
C ASN A 179 17.00 8.08 -8.62
N ASN A 180 17.40 8.91 -7.67
CA ASN A 180 18.72 8.84 -7.06
C ASN A 180 18.90 7.63 -6.10
N CYS A 181 17.80 7.05 -5.64
CA CYS A 181 17.80 5.87 -4.76
C CYS A 181 17.77 4.54 -5.53
N LEU A 182 17.65 4.57 -6.85
CA LEU A 182 17.57 3.37 -7.67
C LEU A 182 18.97 2.91 -8.11
N LEU A 183 19.21 1.61 -8.04
CA LEU A 183 20.48 1.02 -8.46
C LEU A 183 20.65 1.05 -9.98
N SER A 184 21.83 1.45 -10.43
CA SER A 184 22.25 1.22 -11.82
C SER A 184 22.51 -0.26 -12.08
N ASP A 185 22.53 -0.69 -13.35
CA ASP A 185 22.77 -2.08 -13.70
C ASP A 185 24.14 -2.57 -13.21
N ALA A 186 25.17 -1.76 -13.34
CA ALA A 186 26.52 -2.11 -12.90
C ALA A 186 26.62 -2.33 -11.39
N VAL A 187 25.95 -1.47 -10.60
CA VAL A 187 25.91 -1.62 -9.12
C VAL A 187 25.07 -2.82 -8.73
N LEU A 188 23.94 -3.05 -9.41
CA LEU A 188 23.09 -4.22 -9.18
C LEU A 188 23.85 -5.52 -9.44
N ASP A 189 24.54 -5.63 -10.57
CA ASP A 189 25.32 -6.83 -10.93
C ASP A 189 26.38 -7.13 -9.89
N HIS A 190 27.07 -6.11 -9.38
CA HIS A 190 28.05 -6.25 -8.31
C HIS A 190 27.41 -6.78 -7.01
N HIS A 191 26.29 -6.20 -6.60
CA HIS A 191 25.54 -6.66 -5.42
C HIS A 191 25.09 -8.11 -5.55
N GLN A 192 24.49 -8.45 -6.69
CA GLN A 192 23.98 -9.79 -6.93
C GLN A 192 25.11 -10.84 -7.04
N ALA A 193 26.25 -10.49 -7.63
CA ALA A 193 27.43 -11.38 -7.68
C ALA A 193 27.92 -11.67 -6.25
N THR A 194 28.02 -10.68 -5.40
CA THR A 194 28.43 -10.85 -3.99
C THR A 194 27.48 -11.78 -3.24
N LEU A 195 26.18 -11.61 -3.41
CA LEU A 195 25.16 -12.45 -2.77
C LEU A 195 25.23 -13.91 -3.27
N ARG A 196 25.36 -14.12 -4.59
CA ARG A 196 25.52 -15.47 -5.15
C ARG A 196 26.74 -16.19 -4.58
N ASN A 197 27.88 -15.48 -4.48
CA ASN A 197 29.11 -16.06 -3.92
C ASN A 197 28.95 -16.45 -2.45
N SER A 198 28.26 -15.63 -1.66
CA SER A 198 27.95 -15.91 -0.25
C SER A 198 27.07 -17.16 -0.10
N GLN A 199 26.05 -17.32 -0.93
CA GLN A 199 25.17 -18.50 -0.93
C GLN A 199 25.87 -19.77 -1.27
N LEU A 200 26.82 -19.73 -2.24
CA LEU A 200 27.64 -20.88 -2.61
C LEU A 200 28.61 -21.33 -1.49
N GLN A 201 29.11 -20.40 -0.70
CA GLN A 201 29.95 -20.72 0.46
C GLN A 201 29.15 -21.37 1.59
N THR A 202 27.91 -20.85 1.86
CA THR A 202 27.03 -21.40 2.89
C THR A 202 26.54 -22.82 2.56
N SER A 203 26.39 -23.15 1.27
CA SER A 203 25.94 -24.46 0.82
C SER A 203 27.05 -25.54 0.83
N ARG A 204 28.31 -25.16 1.10
CA ARG A 204 29.48 -26.07 1.13
C ARG A 204 29.91 -26.44 2.55
N ASN A 205 29.36 -25.81 3.53
CA ASN A 205 29.55 -26.10 4.96
C ASN A 205 28.32 -26.87 5.52
#